data_b36268437d3bbd6fbcdaf4c0292705e8
#
_entry.id   b36268437d3bbd6fbcdaf4c0292705e8
#
_cell.length_a   1.000
_cell.length_b   1.000
_cell.length_c   1.000
_cell.angle_alpha   90.00
_cell.angle_beta   90.00
_cell.angle_gamma   90.00
#
_symmetry.space_group_name_H-M   'P 1'
#
loop_
_entity.id
_entity.type
_entity.pdbx_description
1 polymer ?
#
loop_
_entity_poly.entity_id
_entity_poly.type
_entity_poly.pdbx_seq_one_letter_code
_entity_poly.pdbx_strand_id
1 'polypeptide(L)'
;MRAPSEQQALQQIPRRLADLLGLAPNDAKIRRQMGGALNADAVVGLGGFTFIVQWTGSGTIARVSDAARQAQEQASTAGKRAIPVVAVPFMGPAGRERCEELTVGWLDLSGNARLVAPGLRVQIEGQPNRYKGPGRPATAFAPKSSRIARW
;
A
#
# COMPACT_ATOMS: atom_id res chain seq x y z
N MET A 1 -14.67 -3.41 -10.80
CA MET A 1 -13.36 -3.33 -11.46
C MET A 1 -12.47 -4.45 -10.96
N ARG A 2 -11.77 -5.10 -11.86
CA ARG A 2 -10.87 -6.18 -11.51
C ARG A 2 -9.59 -5.64 -10.87
N ALA A 3 -9.09 -6.34 -9.87
CA ALA A 3 -7.81 -5.97 -9.27
C ALA A 3 -6.69 -6.07 -10.30
N PRO A 4 -5.71 -5.16 -10.28
CA PRO A 4 -4.61 -5.20 -11.24
C PRO A 4 -3.68 -6.37 -10.96
N SER A 5 -2.98 -6.80 -12.01
CA SER A 5 -1.88 -7.75 -11.84
C SER A 5 -0.74 -7.07 -11.08
N GLU A 6 0.22 -7.86 -10.63
CA GLU A 6 1.39 -7.30 -9.97
C GLU A 6 2.09 -6.28 -10.88
N GLN A 7 2.27 -6.61 -12.15
CA GLN A 7 2.94 -5.72 -13.09
C GLN A 7 2.20 -4.39 -13.24
N GLN A 8 0.87 -4.44 -13.37
CA GLN A 8 0.07 -3.24 -13.48
C GLN A 8 0.14 -2.41 -12.19
N ALA A 9 0.10 -3.07 -11.05
CA ALA A 9 0.19 -2.41 -9.77
C ALA A 9 1.53 -1.71 -9.60
N LEU A 10 2.62 -2.38 -9.94
CA LEU A 10 3.95 -1.81 -9.81
C LEU A 10 4.17 -0.59 -10.70
N GLN A 11 3.41 -0.48 -11.79
CA GLN A 11 3.44 0.72 -12.62
C GLN A 11 2.71 1.90 -11.97
N GLN A 12 1.68 1.62 -11.18
CA GLN A 12 0.89 2.66 -10.52
C GLN A 12 1.50 3.16 -9.22
N ILE A 13 2.24 2.32 -8.53
CA ILE A 13 2.75 2.63 -7.19
C ILE A 13 3.61 3.89 -7.15
N PRO A 14 4.59 4.09 -8.06
CA PRO A 14 5.39 5.31 -8.02
C PRO A 14 4.58 6.58 -8.18
N ARG A 15 3.56 6.55 -9.03
CA ARG A 15 2.67 7.69 -9.20
C ARG A 15 1.86 7.97 -7.95
N ARG A 16 1.36 6.92 -7.31
CA ARG A 16 0.63 7.08 -6.06
C ARG A 16 1.50 7.67 -4.97
N LEU A 17 2.74 7.19 -4.87
CA LEU A 17 3.67 7.74 -3.88
C LEU A 17 3.96 9.22 -4.16
N ALA A 18 4.18 9.57 -5.41
CA ALA A 18 4.41 10.97 -5.78
C ALA A 18 3.22 11.85 -5.43
N ASP A 19 2.01 11.39 -5.75
CA ASP A 19 0.79 12.10 -5.42
C ASP A 19 0.65 12.30 -3.90
N LEU A 20 0.94 11.25 -3.13
CA LEU A 20 0.82 11.30 -1.68
C LEU A 20 1.82 12.29 -1.06
N LEU A 21 2.99 12.44 -1.66
CA LEU A 21 4.02 13.36 -1.19
C LEU A 21 3.90 14.75 -1.81
N GLY A 22 2.98 14.95 -2.73
CA GLY A 22 2.84 16.23 -3.43
C GLY A 22 3.98 16.52 -4.39
N LEU A 23 4.59 15.47 -4.96
CA LEU A 23 5.72 15.59 -5.87
C LEU A 23 5.32 15.16 -7.28
N ALA A 24 6.13 15.57 -8.26
CA ALA A 24 5.88 15.17 -9.65
C ALA A 24 6.23 13.70 -9.85
N PRO A 25 5.43 12.93 -10.62
CA PRO A 25 5.74 11.53 -10.87
C PRO A 25 7.13 11.31 -11.49
N ASN A 26 7.63 12.25 -12.26
CA ASN A 26 8.95 12.14 -12.87
C ASN A 26 10.09 12.20 -11.87
N ASP A 27 9.83 12.68 -10.65
CA ASP A 27 10.85 12.72 -9.59
C ASP A 27 11.07 11.37 -8.95
N ALA A 28 10.20 10.40 -9.20
CA ALA A 28 10.34 9.07 -8.64
C ALA A 28 11.39 8.28 -9.40
N LYS A 29 12.38 7.75 -8.67
CA LYS A 29 13.39 6.86 -9.21
C LYS A 29 13.03 5.45 -8.84
N ILE A 30 12.74 4.63 -9.85
CA ILE A 30 12.24 3.29 -9.65
C ILE A 30 13.35 2.29 -9.89
N ARG A 31 13.54 1.38 -8.95
CA ARG A 31 14.38 0.21 -9.15
C ARG A 31 13.52 -1.03 -8.98
N ARG A 32 13.46 -1.82 -10.02
CA ARG A 32 12.84 -3.13 -9.90
C ARG A 32 13.89 -4.10 -9.40
N GLN A 33 13.45 -5.06 -8.62
CA GLN A 33 14.34 -6.07 -8.10
C GLN A 33 14.89 -6.92 -9.24
N MET A 34 16.20 -6.90 -9.40
CA MET A 34 16.88 -7.65 -10.45
C MET A 34 17.93 -8.59 -9.84
N GLY A 35 17.60 -9.19 -8.71
CA GLY A 35 18.49 -10.15 -8.09
C GLY A 35 19.61 -9.54 -7.29
N GLY A 36 19.39 -8.50 -6.59
CA GLY A 36 20.38 -7.89 -5.70
C GLY A 36 20.19 -8.31 -4.25
N ALA A 37 20.76 -7.54 -3.34
CA ALA A 37 20.66 -7.78 -1.91
C ALA A 37 19.24 -7.55 -1.39
N LEU A 38 18.45 -6.73 -2.08
CA LEU A 38 17.07 -6.45 -1.69
C LEU A 38 16.11 -7.31 -2.49
N ASN A 39 15.19 -7.96 -1.80
CA ASN A 39 14.20 -8.83 -2.42
C ASN A 39 12.81 -8.18 -2.36
N ALA A 40 12.74 -6.91 -2.69
CA ALA A 40 11.48 -6.16 -2.71
C ALA A 40 10.86 -6.20 -4.10
N ASP A 41 9.54 -6.07 -4.18
CA ASP A 41 8.85 -6.02 -5.47
C ASP A 41 9.16 -4.72 -6.20
N ALA A 42 9.33 -3.63 -5.47
CA ALA A 42 9.78 -2.37 -6.04
C ALA A 42 10.54 -1.56 -5.01
N VAL A 43 11.52 -0.79 -5.49
CA VAL A 43 12.24 0.18 -4.67
C VAL A 43 12.05 1.53 -5.34
N VAL A 44 11.47 2.48 -4.63
CA VAL A 44 11.14 3.79 -5.18
C VAL A 44 11.84 4.88 -4.38
N GLY A 45 12.76 5.60 -5.01
CA GLY A 45 13.40 6.76 -4.39
C GLY A 45 12.60 8.01 -4.72
N LEU A 46 12.21 8.76 -3.70
CA LEU A 46 11.37 9.93 -3.88
C LEU A 46 11.43 10.81 -2.65
N GLY A 47 11.67 12.11 -2.86
CA GLY A 47 11.65 13.08 -1.76
C GLY A 47 12.69 12.85 -0.68
N GLY A 48 13.80 12.22 -1.01
CA GLY A 48 14.85 11.90 -0.05
C GLY A 48 14.62 10.62 0.73
N PHE A 49 13.51 9.92 0.45
CA PHE A 49 13.20 8.64 1.06
C PHE A 49 13.38 7.51 0.07
N THR A 50 13.58 6.30 0.58
CA THR A 50 13.63 5.10 -0.24
C THR A 50 12.49 4.19 0.22
N PHE A 51 11.48 4.03 -0.61
CA PHE A 51 10.32 3.20 -0.28
C PHE A 51 10.58 1.77 -0.74
N ILE A 52 10.57 0.85 0.20
CA ILE A 52 10.74 -0.58 -0.08
C ILE A 52 9.35 -1.18 -0.12
N VAL A 53 8.87 -1.48 -1.31
CA VAL A 53 7.48 -1.85 -1.52
C VAL A 53 7.32 -3.35 -1.76
N GLN A 54 6.43 -3.97 -1.00
CA GLN A 54 5.99 -5.33 -1.22
C GLN A 54 4.52 -5.30 -1.65
N TRP A 55 4.24 -5.91 -2.77
CA TRP A 55 2.88 -5.99 -3.29
C TRP A 55 2.25 -7.32 -2.94
N THR A 56 0.99 -7.28 -2.53
CA THR A 56 0.18 -8.50 -2.46
C THR A 56 -1.17 -8.19 -3.08
N GLY A 57 -1.67 -9.11 -3.89
CA GLY A 57 -2.94 -8.93 -4.58
C GLY A 57 -4.17 -9.07 -3.69
N SER A 58 -3.97 -9.26 -2.41
CA SER A 58 -5.05 -9.44 -1.45
C SER A 58 -4.72 -8.71 -0.15
N GLY A 59 -5.74 -8.04 0.40
CA GLY A 59 -5.62 -7.35 1.68
C GLY A 59 -5.93 -8.24 2.88
N THR A 60 -5.94 -9.56 2.71
CA THR A 60 -6.15 -10.47 3.84
C THR A 60 -5.02 -10.33 4.85
N ILE A 61 -5.35 -10.54 6.13
CA ILE A 61 -4.38 -10.32 7.20
C ILE A 61 -3.13 -11.19 7.07
N ALA A 62 -3.29 -12.43 6.61
CA ALA A 62 -2.15 -13.33 6.43
C ALA A 62 -1.19 -12.81 5.35
N ARG A 63 -1.73 -12.40 4.20
CA ARG A 63 -0.91 -11.88 3.11
C ARG A 63 -0.25 -10.56 3.47
N VAL A 64 -1.00 -9.68 4.11
CA VAL A 64 -0.48 -8.38 4.56
C VAL A 64 0.63 -8.59 5.59
N SER A 65 0.46 -9.52 6.53
CA SER A 65 1.47 -9.79 7.53
C SER A 65 2.78 -10.27 6.91
N ASP A 66 2.70 -11.18 5.95
CA ASP A 66 3.89 -11.67 5.26
C ASP A 66 4.59 -10.58 4.48
N ALA A 67 3.81 -9.78 3.72
CA ALA A 67 4.37 -8.68 2.96
C ALA A 67 5.01 -7.64 3.87
N ALA A 68 4.37 -7.33 5.00
CA ALA A 68 4.90 -6.36 5.95
C ALA A 68 6.23 -6.81 6.54
N ARG A 69 6.33 -8.09 6.91
CA ARG A 69 7.58 -8.61 7.44
C ARG A 69 8.69 -8.57 6.41
N GLN A 70 8.39 -8.94 5.18
CA GLN A 70 9.37 -8.89 4.09
C GLN A 70 9.84 -7.46 3.84
N ALA A 71 8.91 -6.51 3.78
CA ALA A 71 9.25 -5.11 3.58
C ALA A 71 10.13 -4.60 4.72
N GLN A 72 9.79 -4.96 5.94
CA GLN A 72 10.53 -4.55 7.12
C GLN A 72 11.95 -5.10 7.12
N GLU A 73 12.12 -6.37 6.78
CA GLU A 73 13.44 -6.99 6.67
C GLU A 73 14.29 -6.29 5.61
N GLN A 74 13.72 -6.06 4.45
CA GLN A 74 14.43 -5.41 3.35
C GLN A 74 14.81 -3.97 3.72
N ALA A 75 13.90 -3.25 4.37
CA ALA A 75 14.17 -1.88 4.78
C ALA A 75 15.29 -1.79 5.80
N SER A 76 15.39 -2.78 6.70
CA SER A 76 16.42 -2.77 7.72
C SER A 76 17.83 -2.86 7.14
N THR A 77 17.97 -3.43 5.95
CA THR A 77 19.27 -3.52 5.28
C THR A 77 19.51 -2.42 4.27
N ALA A 78 18.49 -1.63 3.96
CA ALA A 78 18.56 -0.64 2.88
C ALA A 78 18.99 0.75 3.33
N GLY A 79 19.12 0.98 4.64
CA GLY A 79 19.59 2.26 5.15
C GLY A 79 18.58 2.99 6.02
N LYS A 80 18.99 4.11 6.57
CA LYS A 80 18.21 4.83 7.58
C LYS A 80 16.94 5.50 7.03
N ARG A 81 16.92 5.84 5.77
CA ARG A 81 15.76 6.48 5.15
C ARG A 81 14.89 5.53 4.36
N ALA A 82 15.12 4.24 4.54
CA ALA A 82 14.28 3.23 3.90
C ALA A 82 12.99 3.08 4.66
N ILE A 83 11.88 3.11 3.94
CA ILE A 83 10.54 3.02 4.53
C ILE A 83 9.88 1.77 3.98
N PRO A 84 9.57 0.79 4.84
CA PRO A 84 8.85 -0.40 4.37
C PRO A 84 7.39 -0.06 4.09
N VAL A 85 6.88 -0.56 2.96
CA VAL A 85 5.52 -0.27 2.52
C VAL A 85 4.88 -1.53 1.96
N VAL A 86 3.66 -1.82 2.40
CA VAL A 86 2.81 -2.85 1.80
C VAL A 86 1.84 -2.18 0.84
N ALA A 87 1.74 -2.71 -0.36
CA ALA A 87 0.79 -2.21 -1.34
C ALA A 87 -0.21 -3.30 -1.71
N VAL A 88 -1.48 -2.94 -1.77
CA VAL A 88 -2.59 -3.87 -2.04
C VAL A 88 -3.63 -3.15 -2.90
N PRO A 89 -4.59 -3.89 -3.49
CA PRO A 89 -5.71 -3.23 -4.19
C PRO A 89 -6.57 -2.41 -3.23
N PHE A 90 -6.89 -2.99 -2.07
CA PHE A 90 -7.63 -2.29 -1.02
C PHE A 90 -7.21 -2.85 0.33
N MET A 91 -6.90 -1.94 1.27
CA MET A 91 -6.48 -2.33 2.61
C MET A 91 -7.66 -2.21 3.57
N GLY A 92 -8.12 -3.37 4.06
CA GLY A 92 -9.19 -3.40 5.06
C GLY A 92 -8.69 -3.07 6.47
N PRO A 93 -9.62 -2.94 7.43
CA PRO A 93 -9.25 -2.56 8.80
C PRO A 93 -8.24 -3.50 9.47
N ALA A 94 -8.38 -4.80 9.28
CA ALA A 94 -7.46 -5.77 9.89
C ALA A 94 -6.05 -5.64 9.33
N GLY A 95 -5.94 -5.43 8.01
CA GLY A 95 -4.64 -5.23 7.38
C GLY A 95 -3.97 -3.94 7.83
N ARG A 96 -4.75 -2.85 7.95
CA ARG A 96 -4.23 -1.58 8.47
C ARG A 96 -3.67 -1.74 9.87
N GLU A 97 -4.43 -2.40 10.73
CA GLU A 97 -4.02 -2.62 12.11
C GLU A 97 -2.74 -3.42 12.18
N ARG A 98 -2.63 -4.44 11.35
CA ARG A 98 -1.43 -5.26 11.31
C ARG A 98 -0.20 -4.46 10.87
N CYS A 99 -0.33 -3.61 9.86
CA CYS A 99 0.76 -2.76 9.43
C CYS A 99 1.18 -1.79 10.52
N GLU A 100 0.22 -1.24 11.26
CA GLU A 100 0.52 -0.34 12.36
C GLU A 100 1.24 -1.07 13.49
N GLU A 101 0.82 -2.27 13.82
CA GLU A 101 1.49 -3.10 14.84
C GLU A 101 2.94 -3.38 14.47
N LEU A 102 3.21 -3.62 13.19
CA LEU A 102 4.55 -3.93 12.70
C LEU A 102 5.35 -2.68 12.32
N THR A 103 4.77 -1.51 12.49
CA THR A 103 5.40 -0.22 12.17
C THR A 103 5.82 -0.17 10.69
N VAL A 104 4.93 -0.62 9.82
CA VAL A 104 5.14 -0.64 8.38
C VAL A 104 4.11 0.27 7.73
N GLY A 105 4.54 1.08 6.77
CA GLY A 105 3.63 1.89 5.99
C GLY A 105 2.84 1.04 5.01
N TRP A 106 1.75 1.58 4.51
CA TRP A 106 0.95 0.88 3.52
C TRP A 106 0.26 1.88 2.59
N LEU A 107 -0.07 1.42 1.41
CA LEU A 107 -0.94 2.15 0.50
C LEU A 107 -1.82 1.16 -0.25
N ASP A 108 -2.98 1.63 -0.70
CA ASP A 108 -3.79 0.81 -1.59
C ASP A 108 -4.08 1.58 -2.88
N LEU A 109 -4.53 0.87 -3.88
CA LEU A 109 -4.82 1.47 -5.18
C LEU A 109 -6.23 2.06 -5.23
N SER A 110 -6.93 2.03 -4.10
CA SER A 110 -8.24 2.67 -3.96
C SER A 110 -8.13 4.09 -3.42
N GLY A 111 -6.95 4.52 -3.02
CA GLY A 111 -6.69 5.89 -2.60
C GLY A 111 -6.35 6.07 -1.13
N ASN A 112 -6.32 4.99 -0.37
CA ASN A 112 -5.97 5.07 1.05
C ASN A 112 -4.48 4.82 1.25
N ALA A 113 -3.92 5.41 2.30
CA ALA A 113 -2.50 5.24 2.61
C ALA A 113 -2.17 5.69 4.02
N ARG A 114 -1.12 5.11 4.59
CA ARG A 114 -0.52 5.62 5.82
C ARG A 114 0.98 5.43 5.73
N LEU A 115 1.70 6.53 5.62
CA LEU A 115 3.15 6.56 5.55
C LEU A 115 3.66 7.46 6.68
N VAL A 116 4.34 6.89 7.64
CA VAL A 116 4.84 7.64 8.79
C VAL A 116 6.32 7.31 8.99
N ALA A 117 7.15 8.34 8.98
CA ALA A 117 8.58 8.22 9.21
C ALA A 117 9.09 9.59 9.66
N PRO A 118 10.33 9.70 10.16
CA PRO A 118 10.88 11.01 10.49
C PRO A 118 10.83 11.94 9.28
N GLY A 119 10.13 13.05 9.42
CA GLY A 119 9.96 14.02 8.35
C GLY A 119 8.88 13.69 7.34
N LEU A 120 8.10 12.64 7.58
CA LEU A 120 7.04 12.23 6.65
C LEU A 120 5.81 11.76 7.42
N ARG A 121 4.66 12.33 7.08
CA ARG A 121 3.39 11.85 7.62
C ARG A 121 2.30 12.01 6.57
N VAL A 122 1.78 10.89 6.11
CA VAL A 122 0.64 10.84 5.19
C VAL A 122 -0.37 9.88 5.76
N GLN A 123 -1.62 10.29 5.85
CA GLN A 123 -2.69 9.42 6.30
C GLN A 123 -3.98 9.79 5.58
N ILE A 124 -4.46 8.88 4.75
CA ILE A 124 -5.70 9.05 3.99
C ILE A 124 -6.53 7.79 4.18
N GLU A 125 -7.75 7.96 4.66
CA GLU A 125 -8.66 6.85 4.92
C GLU A 125 -10.04 7.19 4.37
N GLY A 126 -10.88 6.16 4.27
CA GLY A 126 -12.26 6.36 3.88
C GLY A 126 -12.54 6.26 2.40
N GLN A 127 -11.52 6.02 1.58
CA GLN A 127 -11.76 5.81 0.15
C GLN A 127 -12.31 4.39 -0.05
N PRO A 128 -13.41 4.23 -0.78
CA PRO A 128 -14.03 2.93 -0.94
C PRO A 128 -13.21 1.99 -1.81
N ASN A 129 -13.42 0.69 -1.61
CA ASN A 129 -12.74 -0.33 -2.38
C ASN A 129 -13.18 -0.28 -3.84
N ARG A 130 -12.25 0.02 -4.75
CA ARG A 130 -12.51 0.06 -6.19
C ARG A 130 -12.58 -1.31 -6.83
N TYR A 131 -12.19 -2.34 -6.10
CA TYR A 131 -11.99 -3.68 -6.66
C TYR A 131 -12.96 -4.68 -6.08
N LYS A 132 -14.15 -4.24 -5.68
CA LYS A 132 -15.20 -5.13 -5.21
C LYS A 132 -15.64 -6.05 -6.33
N GLY A 133 -15.85 -7.31 -5.98
CA GLY A 133 -16.38 -8.27 -6.92
C GLY A 133 -17.80 -7.90 -7.34
N PRO A 134 -18.18 -8.22 -8.58
CA PRO A 134 -19.50 -7.83 -9.10
C PRO A 134 -20.67 -8.64 -8.57
N GLY A 135 -20.42 -9.75 -7.92
CA GLY A 135 -21.48 -10.66 -7.55
C GLY A 135 -22.21 -10.38 -6.26
N ARG A 136 -21.93 -9.29 -5.57
CA ARG A 136 -22.59 -8.98 -4.32
C ARG A 136 -23.67 -7.94 -4.50
N PRO A 137 -24.94 -8.33 -4.25
CA PRO A 137 -25.99 -7.33 -4.24
C PRO A 137 -25.70 -6.32 -3.15
N ALA A 138 -25.93 -5.10 -3.49
CA ALA A 138 -25.70 -4.07 -2.50
C ALA A 138 -26.69 -4.13 -1.34
N THR A 139 -27.54 -4.97 -1.31
CA THR A 139 -28.47 -5.09 -0.31
C THR A 139 -28.28 -5.20 1.00
N ALA A 140 -28.17 -5.37 0.37
CA ALA A 140 -28.00 -5.31 0.80
C ALA A 140 -27.99 -5.07 1.67
N PHE A 141 -28.15 -4.83 1.59
CA PHE A 141 -27.76 -4.46 2.26
C PHE A 141 -27.96 -4.14 2.82
N ALA A 142 -28.24 -4.07 3.06
CA ALA A 142 -28.00 -3.58 3.55
C ALA A 142 -28.11 -3.11 3.99
N PRO A 143 -28.49 -2.85 4.20
CA PRO A 143 -28.19 -2.10 4.72
C PRO A 143 -27.98 -1.56 5.08
N LYS A 144 -28.28 -1.29 5.22
CA LYS A 144 -27.74 -0.51 5.51
C LYS A 144 -27.21 -0.06 5.75
N SER A 145 -27.65 -0.13 5.80
CA SER A 145 -26.90 0.59 6.03
C SER A 145 -26.53 1.02 6.20
N SER A 146 -26.95 0.91 6.23
CA SER A 146 -26.27 1.59 6.47
C SER A 146 -26.03 1.94 6.75
N ARG A 147 -26.48 1.98 6.97
CA ARG A 147 -25.99 2.65 7.34
C ARG A 147 -25.52 2.66 7.78
N ILE A 148 -25.96 2.38 7.70
CA ILE A 148 -25.33 2.73 8.08
C ILE A 148 -24.99 2.78 8.43
N ALA A 149 -25.32 2.51 8.55
CA ALA A 149 -24.68 2.99 8.84
C ALA A 149 -24.48 3.23 9.15
N ARG A 150 -24.81 3.38 9.50
CA ARG A 150 -24.46 4.07 9.85
C ARG A 150 -24.11 4.23 10.32
N TRP A 151 -24.54 4.27 10.43
CA TRP A 151 -24.04 4.88 10.73
C TRP A 151 -23.75 5.05 11.09
#